data_4b446c445ed066e54aa654326b15c9b5
#
_entry.id   4b446c445ed066e54aa654326b15c9b5
#
_cell.length_a   1.000
_cell.length_b   1.000
_cell.length_c   1.000
_cell.angle_alpha   90.00
_cell.angle_beta   90.00
_cell.angle_gamma   90.00
#
_symmetry.space_group_name_H-M   'P 1'
#
loop_
_entity.id
_entity.type
_entity.pdbx_description
1 polymer ?
#
loop_
_entity_poly.entity_id
_entity_poly.type
_entity_poly.pdbx_seq_one_letter_code
_entity_poly.pdbx_strand_id
1 'polypeptide(L)'
;MNTYNPKPIDLSDVKLSDDLNELQEAIAENAHEIWSQNRIAEGWTYGPTRDDQKMQNPDLVPYDKLSDGEKQYDREMAMKTIKLVKKLGYDIVKREETELYRVLMNRIRNSRQEFHCRQCNNVIYRYQVFCDKCGVLLDIDWNSLK
;
A
#
# COMPACT_ATOMS: atom_id res chain seq x y z
N MET A 1 16.94 19.16 30.13
CA MET A 1 15.98 18.51 29.26
C MET A 1 16.42 17.07 29.04
N ASN A 2 15.59 16.08 29.38
CA ASN A 2 15.92 14.68 29.08
C ASN A 2 15.83 14.49 27.55
N THR A 3 16.99 14.30 26.92
CA THR A 3 17.05 14.02 25.49
C THR A 3 16.70 12.54 25.30
N TYR A 4 15.63 12.25 24.57
CA TYR A 4 15.29 10.90 24.17
C TYR A 4 16.44 10.29 23.35
N ASN A 5 16.90 9.10 23.76
CA ASN A 5 17.91 8.34 23.04
C ASN A 5 17.27 7.06 22.48
N PRO A 6 16.98 7.00 21.18
CA PRO A 6 16.35 5.83 20.56
C PRO A 6 17.27 4.60 20.63
N LYS A 7 16.68 3.44 20.91
CA LYS A 7 17.37 2.15 20.99
C LYS A 7 16.70 1.15 20.05
N PRO A 8 16.93 1.27 18.74
CA PRO A 8 16.38 0.29 17.79
C PRO A 8 16.99 -1.09 18.05
N ILE A 9 16.21 -2.12 17.74
CA ILE A 9 16.68 -3.51 17.79
C ILE A 9 17.76 -3.70 16.71
N ASP A 10 18.88 -4.32 17.09
CA ASP A 10 19.91 -4.71 16.13
C ASP A 10 19.38 -5.84 15.21
N LEU A 11 19.41 -5.60 13.91
CA LEU A 11 18.93 -6.48 12.85
C LEU A 11 20.05 -6.84 11.86
N SER A 12 21.31 -6.57 12.20
CA SER A 12 22.47 -6.78 11.34
C SER A 12 22.72 -8.25 11.00
N ASP A 13 22.32 -9.15 11.89
CA ASP A 13 22.42 -10.60 11.75
C ASP A 13 21.32 -11.20 10.84
N VAL A 14 20.27 -10.44 10.52
CA VAL A 14 19.15 -10.94 9.73
C VAL A 14 19.42 -10.75 8.24
N LYS A 15 19.57 -11.86 7.51
CA LYS A 15 19.67 -11.89 6.05
C LYS A 15 18.28 -12.10 5.44
N LEU A 16 17.99 -11.35 4.40
CA LEU A 16 16.79 -11.50 3.59
C LEU A 16 17.16 -12.12 2.24
N SER A 17 16.24 -12.84 1.65
CA SER A 17 16.34 -13.35 0.29
C SER A 17 16.03 -12.24 -0.74
N ASP A 18 16.55 -12.40 -1.96
CA ASP A 18 16.43 -11.37 -3.01
C ASP A 18 14.98 -11.13 -3.46
N ASP A 19 14.12 -12.14 -3.36
CA ASP A 19 12.69 -12.05 -3.67
C ASP A 19 11.91 -11.09 -2.73
N LEU A 20 12.48 -10.75 -1.58
CA LEU A 20 11.90 -9.79 -0.65
C LEU A 20 12.18 -8.32 -1.03
N ASN A 21 13.01 -8.05 -2.06
CA ASN A 21 13.25 -6.70 -2.53
C ASN A 21 12.00 -6.06 -3.16
N GLU A 22 11.22 -6.84 -3.94
CA GLU A 22 9.94 -6.37 -4.47
C GLU A 22 8.94 -6.07 -3.35
N LEU A 23 8.93 -6.90 -2.29
CA LEU A 23 8.08 -6.67 -1.13
C LEU A 23 8.49 -5.41 -0.36
N GLN A 24 9.78 -5.14 -0.24
CA GLN A 24 10.30 -3.91 0.37
C GLN A 24 9.76 -2.67 -0.33
N GLU A 25 9.86 -2.62 -1.66
CA GLU A 25 9.40 -1.46 -2.44
C GLU A 25 7.89 -1.27 -2.33
N ALA A 26 7.11 -2.36 -2.43
CA ALA A 26 5.66 -2.31 -2.27
C ALA A 26 5.23 -1.84 -0.87
N ILE A 27 5.94 -2.23 0.18
CA ILE A 27 5.66 -1.75 1.54
C ILE A 27 6.03 -0.27 1.67
N ALA A 28 7.16 0.16 1.11
CA ALA A 28 7.61 1.55 1.15
C ALA A 28 6.60 2.47 0.45
N GLU A 29 6.20 2.14 -0.76
CA GLU A 29 5.18 2.87 -1.51
C GLU A 29 3.86 2.96 -0.73
N ASN A 30 3.36 1.81 -0.24
CA ASN A 30 2.11 1.80 0.52
C ASN A 30 2.20 2.59 1.84
N ALA A 31 3.35 2.60 2.50
CA ALA A 31 3.57 3.40 3.71
C ALA A 31 3.46 4.90 3.41
N HIS A 32 4.07 5.36 2.32
CA HIS A 32 3.94 6.72 1.84
C HIS A 32 2.49 7.09 1.50
N GLU A 33 1.77 6.22 0.80
CA GLU A 33 0.37 6.46 0.44
C GLU A 33 -0.53 6.57 1.69
N ILE A 34 -0.32 5.72 2.69
CA ILE A 34 -1.05 5.80 3.97
C ILE A 34 -0.71 7.10 4.70
N TRP A 35 0.57 7.48 4.76
CA TRP A 35 1.01 8.73 5.35
C TRP A 35 0.38 9.93 4.65
N SER A 36 0.41 9.97 3.34
CA SER A 36 -0.19 11.03 2.51
C SER A 36 -1.69 11.13 2.73
N GLN A 37 -2.40 10.00 2.74
CA GLN A 37 -3.83 9.96 3.01
C GLN A 37 -4.18 10.57 4.37
N ASN A 38 -3.43 10.22 5.42
CA ASN A 38 -3.65 10.76 6.76
C ASN A 38 -3.38 12.28 6.81
N ARG A 39 -2.30 12.75 6.17
CA ARG A 39 -1.97 14.17 6.11
C ARG A 39 -3.05 14.98 5.38
N ILE A 40 -3.53 14.47 4.25
CA ILE A 40 -4.63 15.11 3.50
C ILE A 40 -5.91 15.15 4.34
N ALA A 41 -6.23 14.09 5.06
CA ALA A 41 -7.39 14.05 5.96
C ALA A 41 -7.28 15.06 7.13
N GLU A 42 -6.07 15.33 7.59
CA GLU A 42 -5.78 16.38 8.58
C GLU A 42 -5.82 17.81 7.99
N GLY A 43 -5.97 17.97 6.68
CA GLY A 43 -6.03 19.26 5.99
C GLY A 43 -4.69 19.74 5.42
N TRP A 44 -3.64 18.90 5.42
CA TRP A 44 -2.39 19.23 4.77
C TRP A 44 -2.54 19.23 3.25
N THR A 45 -1.77 20.09 2.61
CA THR A 45 -1.71 20.22 1.16
C THR A 45 -0.26 20.21 0.67
N TYR A 46 -0.08 19.97 -0.62
CA TYR A 46 1.24 20.14 -1.24
C TYR A 46 1.70 21.60 -1.14
N GLY A 47 2.98 21.82 -0.86
CA GLY A 47 3.66 23.08 -0.95
C GLY A 47 5.15 22.87 -1.23
N PRO A 48 5.84 23.83 -1.88
CA PRO A 48 7.24 23.66 -2.33
C PRO A 48 8.23 23.54 -1.15
N THR A 49 7.81 23.94 0.03
CA THR A 49 8.57 23.81 1.28
C THR A 49 7.62 23.46 2.41
N ARG A 50 8.15 22.81 3.44
CA ARG A 50 7.35 22.52 4.65
C ARG A 50 7.00 23.80 5.39
N ASP A 51 5.71 23.99 5.61
CA ASP A 51 5.16 25.12 6.38
C ASP A 51 4.05 24.59 7.30
N ASP A 52 4.38 24.43 8.57
CA ASP A 52 3.45 23.85 9.56
C ASP A 52 2.27 24.81 9.85
N GLN A 53 2.45 26.14 9.67
CA GLN A 53 1.36 27.11 9.88
C GLN A 53 0.33 27.07 8.75
N LYS A 54 0.79 26.83 7.53
CA LYS A 54 -0.08 26.68 6.35
C LYS A 54 -0.47 25.23 6.09
N MET A 55 0.02 24.29 6.89
CA MET A 55 -0.18 22.87 6.69
C MET A 55 0.26 22.42 5.28
N GLN A 56 1.47 22.83 4.87
CA GLN A 56 2.04 22.50 3.58
C GLN A 56 3.27 21.59 3.73
N ASN A 57 3.36 20.58 2.85
CA ASN A 57 4.47 19.66 2.83
C ASN A 57 4.86 19.31 1.37
N PRO A 58 6.16 19.38 0.99
CA PRO A 58 6.62 19.07 -0.35
C PRO A 58 6.53 17.57 -0.69
N ASP A 59 6.44 16.70 0.31
CA ASP A 59 6.39 15.26 0.12
C ASP A 59 4.96 14.73 -0.11
N LEU A 60 3.93 15.61 -0.09
CA LEU A 60 2.56 15.27 -0.48
C LEU A 60 2.43 15.17 -2.00
N VAL A 61 3.14 14.24 -2.58
CA VAL A 61 3.19 13.90 -4.00
C VAL A 61 3.11 12.37 -4.17
N PRO A 62 2.76 11.86 -5.35
CA PRO A 62 2.85 10.41 -5.61
C PRO A 62 4.25 9.86 -5.31
N TYR A 63 4.34 8.64 -4.82
CA TYR A 63 5.60 8.01 -4.39
C TYR A 63 6.69 8.08 -5.48
N ASP A 64 6.35 7.90 -6.76
CA ASP A 64 7.30 7.98 -7.88
C ASP A 64 7.93 9.38 -8.03
N LYS A 65 7.29 10.43 -7.51
CA LYS A 65 7.75 11.83 -7.54
C LYS A 65 8.55 12.25 -6.30
N LEU A 66 8.61 11.42 -5.27
CA LEU A 66 9.46 11.68 -4.11
C LEU A 66 10.93 11.74 -4.50
N SER A 67 11.71 12.51 -3.74
CA SER A 67 13.16 12.47 -3.82
C SER A 67 13.71 11.08 -3.44
N ASP A 68 14.87 10.71 -3.96
CA ASP A 68 15.51 9.44 -3.59
C ASP A 68 15.80 9.36 -2.08
N GLY A 69 16.06 10.48 -1.42
CA GLY A 69 16.27 10.56 0.01
C GLY A 69 15.01 10.16 0.80
N GLU A 70 13.86 10.71 0.43
CA GLU A 70 12.57 10.38 1.07
C GLU A 70 12.17 8.92 0.81
N LYS A 71 12.29 8.44 -0.44
CA LYS A 71 12.08 7.02 -0.76
C LYS A 71 12.97 6.10 0.07
N GLN A 72 14.22 6.52 0.33
CA GLN A 72 15.15 5.72 1.13
C GLN A 72 14.69 5.57 2.57
N TYR A 73 14.07 6.60 3.17
CA TYR A 73 13.46 6.48 4.52
C TYR A 73 12.37 5.41 4.54
N ASP A 74 11.46 5.43 3.60
CA ASP A 74 10.36 4.47 3.51
C ASP A 74 10.90 3.04 3.26
N ARG A 75 11.89 2.90 2.37
CA ARG A 75 12.57 1.63 2.11
C ARG A 75 13.29 1.07 3.33
N GLU A 76 13.98 1.93 4.09
CA GLU A 76 14.63 1.49 5.33
C GLU A 76 13.63 1.02 6.37
N MET A 77 12.53 1.72 6.55
CA MET A 77 11.46 1.33 7.46
C MET A 77 10.87 -0.01 7.04
N ALA A 78 10.56 -0.18 5.76
CA ALA A 78 10.07 -1.43 5.19
C ALA A 78 11.05 -2.59 5.44
N MET A 79 12.32 -2.41 5.10
CA MET A 79 13.37 -3.41 5.28
C MET A 79 13.55 -3.79 6.75
N LYS A 80 13.62 -2.81 7.64
CA LYS A 80 13.76 -3.05 9.08
C LYS A 80 12.54 -3.78 9.65
N THR A 81 11.34 -3.47 9.16
CA THR A 81 10.12 -4.18 9.55
C THR A 81 10.15 -5.64 9.12
N ILE A 82 10.51 -5.93 7.87
CA ILE A 82 10.64 -7.29 7.36
C ILE A 82 11.68 -8.09 8.16
N LYS A 83 12.85 -7.48 8.42
CA LYS A 83 13.90 -8.10 9.23
C LYS A 83 13.44 -8.38 10.68
N LEU A 84 12.69 -7.44 11.28
CA LEU A 84 12.16 -7.62 12.62
C LEU A 84 11.16 -8.79 12.68
N VAL A 85 10.28 -8.90 11.71
CA VAL A 85 9.34 -10.03 11.59
C VAL A 85 10.11 -11.35 11.58
N LYS A 86 11.17 -11.46 10.76
CA LYS A 86 12.03 -12.66 10.74
C LYS A 86 12.75 -12.89 12.06
N LYS A 87 13.30 -11.86 12.67
CA LYS A 87 13.99 -11.97 13.97
C LYS A 87 13.08 -12.45 15.10
N LEU A 88 11.79 -12.13 15.01
CA LEU A 88 10.75 -12.59 15.94
C LEU A 88 10.29 -14.05 15.68
N GLY A 89 10.88 -14.74 14.70
CA GLY A 89 10.59 -16.14 14.41
C GLY A 89 9.45 -16.36 13.40
N TYR A 90 9.02 -15.33 12.70
CA TYR A 90 8.04 -15.48 11.62
C TYR A 90 8.74 -15.63 10.28
N ASP A 91 8.18 -16.47 9.42
CA ASP A 91 8.61 -16.61 8.03
C ASP A 91 7.67 -15.85 7.10
N ILE A 92 8.27 -15.12 6.15
CA ILE A 92 7.55 -14.47 5.06
C ILE A 92 7.73 -15.34 3.84
N VAL A 93 6.64 -15.94 3.39
CA VAL A 93 6.64 -16.83 2.23
C VAL A 93 5.73 -16.21 1.16
N LYS A 94 6.29 -15.98 -0.04
CA LYS A 94 5.49 -15.65 -1.20
C LYS A 94 4.65 -16.89 -1.54
N ARG A 95 3.33 -16.75 -1.52
CA ARG A 95 2.46 -17.84 -1.97
C ARG A 95 2.75 -18.11 -3.43
N GLU A 96 3.16 -19.32 -3.74
CA GLU A 96 3.15 -19.75 -5.13
C GLU A 96 1.71 -19.62 -5.65
N GLU A 97 1.57 -18.96 -6.78
CA GLU A 97 0.28 -18.90 -7.47
C GLU A 97 -0.08 -20.34 -7.83
N THR A 98 -0.98 -20.94 -7.05
CA THR A 98 -1.53 -22.24 -7.43
C THR A 98 -2.16 -22.10 -8.81
N GLU A 99 -2.15 -23.14 -9.61
CA GLU A 99 -2.81 -23.13 -10.94
C GLU A 99 -4.25 -22.66 -10.84
N LEU A 100 -4.93 -23.04 -9.76
CA LEU A 100 -6.29 -22.56 -9.44
C LEU A 100 -6.36 -21.03 -9.25
N TYR A 101 -5.42 -20.45 -8.51
CA TYR A 101 -5.35 -18.99 -8.32
C TYR A 101 -5.08 -18.28 -9.64
N ARG A 102 -4.13 -18.80 -10.44
CA ARG A 102 -3.80 -18.26 -11.77
C ARG A 102 -5.00 -18.31 -12.72
N VAL A 103 -5.71 -19.44 -12.75
CA VAL A 103 -6.93 -19.62 -13.56
C VAL A 103 -8.03 -18.65 -13.11
N LEU A 104 -8.25 -18.51 -11.79
CA LEU A 104 -9.23 -17.57 -11.24
C LEU A 104 -8.90 -16.13 -11.58
N MET A 105 -7.64 -15.70 -11.37
CA MET A 105 -7.21 -14.33 -11.67
C MET A 105 -7.24 -14.02 -13.17
N ASN A 106 -6.92 -14.99 -14.02
CA ASN A 106 -7.06 -14.83 -15.48
C ASN A 106 -8.52 -14.75 -15.91
N ARG A 107 -9.42 -15.50 -15.29
CA ARG A 107 -10.87 -15.36 -15.54
C ARG A 107 -11.38 -13.99 -15.12
N ILE A 108 -10.93 -13.47 -13.97
CA ILE A 108 -11.27 -12.13 -13.48
C ILE A 108 -10.75 -11.05 -14.43
N ARG A 109 -9.49 -11.15 -14.87
CA ARG A 109 -8.87 -10.19 -15.81
C ARG A 109 -9.44 -10.26 -17.22
N ASN A 110 -9.79 -11.46 -17.70
CA ASN A 110 -10.27 -11.68 -19.07
C ASN A 110 -11.81 -11.61 -19.18
N SER A 111 -12.51 -11.46 -18.06
CA SER A 111 -13.94 -11.16 -18.15
C SER A 111 -14.09 -9.72 -18.67
N ARG A 112 -14.26 -9.58 -19.99
CA ARG A 112 -14.54 -8.30 -20.70
C ARG A 112 -15.88 -7.66 -20.27
N GLN A 113 -16.54 -8.21 -19.28
CA GLN A 113 -17.77 -7.66 -18.73
C GLN A 113 -17.39 -6.57 -17.72
N GLU A 114 -17.46 -5.33 -18.17
CA GLU A 114 -17.38 -4.19 -17.27
C GLU A 114 -18.69 -4.11 -16.49
N PHE A 115 -18.57 -4.10 -15.18
CA PHE A 115 -19.69 -3.82 -14.29
C PHE A 115 -19.64 -2.35 -13.89
N HIS A 116 -20.80 -1.75 -13.73
CA HIS A 116 -20.88 -0.35 -13.35
C HIS A 116 -21.77 -0.17 -12.12
N CYS A 117 -21.35 0.67 -11.23
CA CYS A 117 -22.14 1.06 -10.08
C CYS A 117 -23.45 1.73 -10.54
N ARG A 118 -24.57 1.22 -10.10
CA ARG A 118 -25.89 1.77 -10.48
C ARG A 118 -26.12 3.20 -10.00
N GLN A 119 -25.41 3.65 -8.97
CA GLN A 119 -25.58 4.97 -8.40
C GLN A 119 -24.67 6.03 -9.06
N CYS A 120 -23.41 5.73 -9.37
CA CYS A 120 -22.46 6.73 -9.87
C CYS A 120 -21.78 6.36 -11.18
N ASN A 121 -22.16 5.24 -11.79
CA ASN A 121 -21.63 4.68 -13.03
C ASN A 121 -20.10 4.44 -13.04
N ASN A 122 -19.48 4.38 -11.84
CA ASN A 122 -18.07 3.98 -11.73
C ASN A 122 -17.89 2.52 -12.10
N VAL A 123 -16.76 2.18 -12.73
CA VAL A 123 -16.39 0.79 -12.97
C VAL A 123 -16.21 0.09 -11.64
N ILE A 124 -16.81 -1.08 -11.50
CA ILE A 124 -16.72 -1.93 -10.30
C ILE A 124 -16.18 -3.30 -10.71
N TYR A 125 -15.48 -3.92 -9.77
CA TYR A 125 -14.85 -5.22 -10.01
C TYR A 125 -15.70 -6.34 -9.43
N ARG A 126 -15.62 -7.51 -10.03
CA ARG A 126 -16.35 -8.70 -9.57
C ARG A 126 -15.98 -9.01 -8.12
N TYR A 127 -17.00 -9.32 -7.30
CA TYR A 127 -16.91 -9.55 -5.86
C TYR A 127 -16.64 -8.31 -4.98
N GLN A 128 -16.65 -7.13 -5.55
CA GLN A 128 -16.61 -5.90 -4.78
C GLN A 128 -17.92 -5.75 -3.99
N VAL A 129 -17.82 -5.42 -2.70
CA VAL A 129 -18.97 -5.30 -1.79
C VAL A 129 -19.52 -3.87 -1.77
N PHE A 130 -18.63 -2.89 -1.90
CA PHE A 130 -18.96 -1.47 -1.93
C PHE A 130 -18.37 -0.82 -3.17
N CYS A 131 -19.03 0.20 -3.69
CA CYS A 131 -18.45 1.06 -4.72
C CYS A 131 -17.38 1.95 -4.06
N ASP A 132 -16.15 1.88 -4.53
CA ASP A 132 -15.00 2.66 -4.07
C ASP A 132 -15.13 4.17 -4.31
N LYS A 133 -15.98 4.58 -5.26
CA LYS A 133 -16.21 5.98 -5.57
C LYS A 133 -17.33 6.62 -4.75
N CYS A 134 -18.45 5.95 -4.56
CA CYS A 134 -19.63 6.53 -3.88
C CYS A 134 -20.02 5.83 -2.57
N GLY A 135 -19.30 4.77 -2.19
CA GLY A 135 -19.51 4.02 -0.95
C GLY A 135 -20.80 3.19 -0.90
N VAL A 136 -21.60 3.15 -1.97
CA VAL A 136 -22.86 2.39 -1.95
C VAL A 136 -22.58 0.90 -1.88
N LEU A 137 -23.38 0.19 -1.08
CA LEU A 137 -23.38 -1.27 -1.02
C LEU A 137 -23.81 -1.84 -2.38
N LEU A 138 -23.01 -2.75 -2.92
CA LEU A 138 -23.26 -3.42 -4.19
C LEU A 138 -24.00 -4.72 -3.93
N ASP A 139 -25.33 -4.68 -4.00
CA ASP A 139 -26.18 -5.88 -3.93
C ASP A 139 -26.20 -6.55 -5.31
N ILE A 140 -25.12 -7.28 -5.61
CA ILE A 140 -24.95 -7.98 -6.89
C ILE A 140 -24.74 -9.47 -6.60
N ASP A 141 -25.65 -10.29 -7.10
CA ASP A 141 -25.43 -11.73 -7.12
C ASP A 141 -24.43 -12.11 -8.21
N TRP A 142 -23.17 -12.11 -7.85
CA TRP A 142 -22.06 -12.42 -8.77
C TRP A 142 -22.09 -13.85 -9.31
N ASN A 143 -22.84 -14.76 -8.68
CA ASN A 143 -22.93 -16.14 -9.11
C ASN A 143 -23.98 -16.32 -10.22
N SER A 144 -24.94 -15.39 -10.32
CA SER A 144 -25.95 -15.40 -11.39
C SER A 144 -25.46 -14.81 -12.71
N LEU A 145 -24.33 -14.07 -12.69
CA LEU A 145 -23.74 -13.46 -13.86
C LEU A 145 -22.79 -14.45 -14.56
N LYS A 146 -23.26 -15.03 -15.66
CA LYS A 146 -22.50 -15.97 -16.52
C LYS A 146 -21.60 -15.21 -17.50
#